data_4af10af46c8a9a9793c062a445ef4f66
#
_entry.id   4af10af46c8a9a9793c062a445ef4f66
#
_cell.length_a   1.000
_cell.length_b   1.000
_cell.length_c   1.000
_cell.angle_alpha   90.00
_cell.angle_beta   90.00
_cell.angle_gamma   90.00
#
_symmetry.space_group_name_H-M   'P 1'
#
loop_
_entity.id
_entity.type
_entity.pdbx_description
1 polymer ?
#
loop_
_entity_poly.entity_id
_entity_poly.type
_entity_poly.pdbx_seq_one_letter_code
_entity_poly.pdbx_strand_id
1 'polypeptide(L)'
;MSVIKGKEVDTNASASAYGWVFQVGAGITLMLDNVKEFTSMKMEGRNDDIEITLPAGKIYAQAKSVTQIGNQNSASKNLNAALELLESDNKNGDAVKLIYITNISNPLSSKEASAFQYEHIYDFSTLSVEDQNKIKAKMSSDFPTEKLQIHILNFFGAGDNKFANVKVKIAEFLRDAIGDPSYSKRLLDSWFETFMVNCSDKPSEQKKLILSKNQIMLPVIVLVIDPPSDENDFKKVCDYDDYEELVQEYRAIIDRRVCDYQYSAKITGDFLQKRNLSAEQANYKYEYVKSEWKQYEQDFFTISDDHKREAVIKLLLLTAITRRTKIKQIKEAANL
;
A
#
# COMPACT_ATOMS: atom_id res chain seq x y z
N MET A 1 27.93 38.61 38.77
CA MET A 1 28.15 37.77 37.56
C MET A 1 26.99 36.81 37.39
N SER A 2 26.03 37.16 36.50
CA SER A 2 24.88 36.30 36.21
C SER A 2 25.28 35.31 35.09
N VAL A 3 25.28 34.03 35.45
CA VAL A 3 25.50 32.95 34.50
C VAL A 3 24.27 32.84 33.60
N ILE A 4 24.40 33.25 32.34
CA ILE A 4 23.41 33.00 31.31
C ILE A 4 23.46 31.49 31.03
N LYS A 5 22.46 30.74 31.54
CA LYS A 5 22.23 29.35 31.10
C LYS A 5 21.87 29.37 29.61
N GLY A 6 22.84 28.99 28.78
CA GLY A 6 22.57 28.71 27.37
C GLY A 6 21.49 27.66 27.28
N LYS A 7 20.42 27.92 26.54
CA LYS A 7 19.46 26.93 26.12
C LYS A 7 20.25 25.91 25.29
N GLU A 8 20.41 24.68 25.79
CA GLU A 8 20.84 23.57 24.97
C GLU A 8 19.83 23.44 23.82
N VAL A 9 20.27 23.72 22.62
CA VAL A 9 19.51 23.43 21.41
C VAL A 9 19.58 21.92 21.24
N ASP A 10 18.49 21.23 21.57
CA ASP A 10 18.36 19.80 21.31
C ASP A 10 18.37 19.56 19.78
N THR A 11 19.56 19.22 19.26
CA THR A 11 19.80 18.91 17.84
C THR A 11 19.45 17.49 17.51
N ASN A 12 18.52 16.88 18.24
CA ASN A 12 18.17 15.48 18.09
C ASN A 12 17.49 15.21 16.73
N ALA A 13 18.25 14.71 15.77
CA ALA A 13 17.78 14.30 14.45
C ALA A 13 16.68 13.22 14.51
N SER A 14 16.50 12.56 15.67
CA SER A 14 15.50 11.49 15.85
C SER A 14 14.06 11.98 15.69
N ALA A 15 13.74 13.20 16.09
CA ALA A 15 12.39 13.75 15.93
C ALA A 15 12.04 14.01 14.46
N SER A 16 13.00 14.52 13.67
CA SER A 16 12.83 14.70 12.23
C SER A 16 12.72 13.38 11.50
N ALA A 17 13.56 12.40 11.84
CA ALA A 17 13.49 11.05 11.28
C ALA A 17 12.15 10.38 11.59
N TYR A 18 11.66 10.53 12.82
CA TYR A 18 10.33 10.01 13.20
C TYR A 18 9.22 10.68 12.39
N GLY A 19 9.30 11.98 12.16
CA GLY A 19 8.36 12.74 11.33
C GLY A 19 8.25 12.15 9.91
N TRP A 20 9.37 11.88 9.24
CA TRP A 20 9.38 11.27 7.92
C TRP A 20 8.80 9.85 7.90
N VAL A 21 9.15 9.04 8.90
CA VAL A 21 8.59 7.69 9.05
C VAL A 21 7.07 7.74 9.25
N PHE A 22 6.58 8.73 10.00
CA PHE A 22 5.14 8.98 10.16
C PHE A 22 4.48 9.39 8.84
N GLN A 23 5.09 10.32 8.10
CA GLN A 23 4.57 10.76 6.79
C GLN A 23 4.44 9.58 5.82
N VAL A 24 5.41 8.68 5.77
CA VAL A 24 5.33 7.48 4.93
C VAL A 24 4.19 6.57 5.36
N GLY A 25 4.03 6.32 6.66
CA GLY A 25 2.90 5.55 7.18
C GLY A 25 1.54 6.18 6.84
N ALA A 26 1.44 7.50 7.01
CA ALA A 26 0.27 8.29 6.61
C ALA A 26 0.01 8.22 5.11
N GLY A 27 1.05 8.33 4.29
CA GLY A 27 0.98 8.22 2.83
C GLY A 27 0.45 6.87 2.37
N ILE A 28 0.97 5.76 2.93
CA ILE A 28 0.47 4.41 2.63
C ILE A 28 -1.01 4.29 3.03
N THR A 29 -1.39 4.80 4.19
CA THR A 29 -2.77 4.78 4.67
C THR A 29 -3.70 5.52 3.71
N LEU A 30 -3.39 6.77 3.36
CA LEU A 30 -4.19 7.58 2.45
C LEU A 30 -4.24 7.00 1.03
N MET A 31 -3.15 6.41 0.56
CA MET A 31 -3.10 5.73 -0.73
C MET A 31 -4.06 4.54 -0.75
N LEU A 32 -4.08 3.72 0.30
CA LEU A 32 -4.98 2.57 0.40
C LEU A 32 -6.45 3.00 0.51
N ASP A 33 -6.75 4.07 1.25
CA ASP A 33 -8.10 4.64 1.35
C ASP A 33 -8.64 5.13 -0.01
N ASN A 34 -7.75 5.41 -0.97
CA ASN A 34 -8.09 5.88 -2.31
C ASN A 34 -7.59 4.94 -3.42
N VAL A 35 -7.30 3.66 -3.11
CA VAL A 35 -6.63 2.73 -4.00
C VAL A 35 -7.31 2.55 -5.37
N LYS A 36 -8.63 2.65 -5.44
CA LYS A 36 -9.38 2.54 -6.70
C LYS A 36 -9.31 3.79 -7.57
N GLU A 37 -9.17 4.96 -6.95
CA GLU A 37 -9.35 6.25 -7.63
C GLU A 37 -8.05 6.99 -7.91
N PHE A 38 -7.00 6.82 -7.06
CA PHE A 38 -5.78 7.58 -7.26
C PHE A 38 -5.08 7.22 -8.59
N THR A 39 -4.47 8.21 -9.21
CA THR A 39 -3.70 8.05 -10.46
C THR A 39 -2.20 8.20 -10.23
N SER A 40 -1.84 9.07 -9.30
CA SER A 40 -0.44 9.29 -8.90
C SER A 40 -0.36 9.86 -7.49
N MET A 41 0.83 9.79 -6.93
CA MET A 41 1.13 10.27 -5.59
C MET A 41 2.50 10.92 -5.56
N LYS A 42 2.69 11.87 -4.66
CA LYS A 42 3.95 12.53 -4.41
C LYS A 42 4.11 12.75 -2.91
N MET A 43 5.29 12.44 -2.39
CA MET A 43 5.67 12.71 -1.01
C MET A 43 6.53 13.98 -0.97
N GLU A 44 6.42 14.77 0.12
CA GLU A 44 7.19 16.01 0.29
C GLU A 44 7.09 16.94 -0.93
N GLY A 45 5.89 17.44 -1.21
CA GLY A 45 5.63 18.47 -2.21
C GLY A 45 6.32 19.81 -1.89
N ARG A 46 5.90 20.87 -2.56
CA ARG A 46 6.43 22.20 -2.29
C ARG A 46 5.93 22.76 -0.96
N ASN A 47 4.65 22.51 -0.65
CA ASN A 47 3.98 23.00 0.57
C ASN A 47 3.36 21.86 1.36
N ASP A 48 3.07 20.72 0.73
CA ASP A 48 2.36 19.56 1.24
C ASP A 48 3.30 18.41 1.57
N ASP A 49 3.02 17.68 2.63
CA ASP A 49 3.76 16.48 3.00
C ASP A 49 3.35 15.30 2.08
N ILE A 50 2.07 15.26 1.66
CA ILE A 50 1.50 14.20 0.80
C ILE A 50 0.51 14.82 -0.19
N GLU A 51 0.72 14.56 -1.49
CA GLU A 51 -0.20 14.93 -2.57
C GLU A 51 -0.67 13.65 -3.28
N ILE A 52 -1.98 13.46 -3.40
CA ILE A 52 -2.59 12.34 -4.15
C ILE A 52 -3.44 12.93 -5.25
N THR A 53 -3.17 12.54 -6.50
CA THR A 53 -3.94 12.96 -7.65
C THR A 53 -5.06 11.96 -7.92
N LEU A 54 -6.28 12.46 -8.04
CA LEU A 54 -7.50 11.74 -8.42
C LEU A 54 -8.02 12.28 -9.76
N PRO A 55 -8.92 11.58 -10.47
CA PRO A 55 -9.58 12.12 -11.67
C PRO A 55 -10.36 13.42 -11.40
N ALA A 56 -10.91 13.58 -10.19
CA ALA A 56 -11.69 14.75 -9.79
C ALA A 56 -10.87 15.95 -9.29
N GLY A 57 -9.56 15.78 -9.05
CA GLY A 57 -8.69 16.78 -8.46
C GLY A 57 -7.65 16.18 -7.52
N LYS A 58 -7.23 16.90 -6.50
CA LYS A 58 -6.16 16.46 -5.63
C LYS A 58 -6.57 16.42 -4.16
N ILE A 59 -5.96 15.47 -3.44
CA ILE A 59 -5.92 15.44 -1.99
C ILE A 59 -4.57 16.03 -1.57
N TYR A 60 -4.61 17.04 -0.73
CA TYR A 60 -3.44 17.60 -0.07
C TYR A 60 -3.47 17.24 1.41
N ALA A 61 -2.40 16.68 1.94
CA ALA A 61 -2.33 16.29 3.34
C ALA A 61 -1.06 16.80 4.03
N GLN A 62 -1.25 17.32 5.24
CA GLN A 62 -0.20 17.74 6.15
C GLN A 62 -0.08 16.76 7.31
N ALA A 63 1.07 16.11 7.43
CA ALA A 63 1.35 15.08 8.42
C ALA A 63 2.22 15.65 9.56
N LYS A 64 1.66 15.75 10.77
CA LYS A 64 2.39 16.24 11.94
C LYS A 64 2.31 15.24 13.09
N SER A 65 3.45 14.81 13.59
CA SER A 65 3.54 13.78 14.63
C SER A 65 4.25 14.23 15.89
N VAL A 66 4.02 13.48 16.96
CA VAL A 66 4.75 13.53 18.22
C VAL A 66 5.35 12.15 18.53
N THR A 67 6.52 12.14 19.18
CA THR A 67 7.25 10.90 19.48
C THR A 67 6.72 10.15 20.71
N GLN A 68 5.97 10.84 21.58
CA GLN A 68 5.49 10.31 22.84
C GLN A 68 3.97 10.35 22.93
N ILE A 69 3.37 9.24 23.38
CA ILE A 69 1.93 9.13 23.67
C ILE A 69 1.56 10.20 24.70
N GLY A 70 0.42 10.84 24.49
CA GLY A 70 -0.13 11.85 25.41
C GLY A 70 0.55 13.21 25.35
N ASN A 71 1.58 13.41 24.52
CA ASN A 71 2.19 14.72 24.34
C ASN A 71 1.26 15.65 23.56
N GLN A 72 0.56 16.54 24.30
CA GLN A 72 -0.37 17.54 23.73
C GLN A 72 0.28 18.92 23.54
N ASN A 73 1.52 19.12 24.02
CA ASN A 73 2.16 20.46 24.04
C ASN A 73 2.31 21.05 22.63
N SER A 74 2.40 20.23 21.62
CA SER A 74 2.54 20.65 20.22
C SER A 74 1.21 20.70 19.44
N ALA A 75 0.09 20.29 20.03
CA ALA A 75 -1.17 20.14 19.30
C ALA A 75 -1.59 21.42 18.56
N SER A 76 -1.71 22.55 19.28
CA SER A 76 -2.10 23.82 18.67
C SER A 76 -1.08 24.34 17.65
N LYS A 77 0.22 24.16 17.89
CA LYS A 77 1.28 24.56 16.95
C LYS A 77 1.23 23.73 15.67
N ASN A 78 1.09 22.41 15.81
CA ASN A 78 1.03 21.49 14.67
C ASN A 78 -0.24 21.72 13.83
N LEU A 79 -1.38 21.92 14.48
CA LEU A 79 -2.62 22.28 13.81
C LEU A 79 -2.48 23.57 13.01
N ASN A 80 -1.98 24.65 13.64
CA ASN A 80 -1.83 25.94 12.97
C ASN A 80 -0.94 25.83 11.73
N ALA A 81 0.24 25.21 11.88
CA ALA A 81 1.17 25.02 10.77
C ALA A 81 0.57 24.17 9.64
N ALA A 82 -0.22 23.15 9.98
CA ALA A 82 -0.89 22.32 8.97
C ALA A 82 -1.98 23.12 8.24
N LEU A 83 -2.81 23.88 8.97
CA LEU A 83 -3.89 24.67 8.37
C LEU A 83 -3.35 25.75 7.42
N GLU A 84 -2.29 26.48 7.82
CA GLU A 84 -1.65 27.51 6.97
C GLU A 84 -1.18 26.91 5.62
N LEU A 85 -0.57 25.72 5.66
CA LEU A 85 -0.11 25.06 4.44
C LEU A 85 -1.27 24.56 3.59
N LEU A 86 -2.28 23.91 4.19
CA LEU A 86 -3.48 23.45 3.49
C LEU A 86 -4.25 24.61 2.85
N GLU A 87 -4.28 25.78 3.48
CA GLU A 87 -4.86 26.98 2.88
C GLU A 87 -4.06 27.43 1.66
N SER A 88 -2.73 27.37 1.73
CA SER A 88 -1.87 27.66 0.58
C SER A 88 -2.13 26.69 -0.56
N ASP A 89 -2.26 25.40 -0.28
CA ASP A 89 -2.51 24.36 -1.29
C ASP A 89 -3.89 24.51 -1.94
N ASN A 90 -4.91 24.93 -1.16
CA ASN A 90 -6.23 25.20 -1.71
C ASN A 90 -6.24 26.29 -2.79
N LYS A 91 -5.30 27.24 -2.75
CA LYS A 91 -5.17 28.30 -3.76
C LYS A 91 -4.83 27.78 -5.17
N ASN A 92 -4.36 26.52 -5.28
CA ASN A 92 -4.17 25.89 -6.57
C ASN A 92 -5.49 25.62 -7.33
N GLY A 93 -6.61 25.60 -6.62
CA GLY A 93 -7.96 25.48 -7.20
C GLY A 93 -8.36 24.04 -7.58
N ASP A 94 -7.49 23.06 -7.36
CA ASP A 94 -7.70 21.64 -7.72
C ASP A 94 -7.89 20.73 -6.49
N ALA A 95 -7.93 21.29 -5.27
CA ALA A 95 -8.15 20.54 -4.05
C ALA A 95 -9.58 19.98 -3.96
N VAL A 96 -9.70 18.67 -3.80
CA VAL A 96 -10.97 17.98 -3.49
C VAL A 96 -11.06 17.62 -2.02
N LYS A 97 -9.91 17.40 -1.36
CA LYS A 97 -9.79 17.19 0.09
C LYS A 97 -8.54 17.88 0.60
N LEU A 98 -8.65 18.39 1.83
CA LEU A 98 -7.57 19.00 2.60
C LEU A 98 -7.48 18.24 3.92
N ILE A 99 -6.36 17.56 4.19
CA ILE A 99 -6.28 16.61 5.30
C ILE A 99 -5.19 17.04 6.28
N TYR A 100 -5.55 17.25 7.54
CA TYR A 100 -4.60 17.26 8.63
C TYR A 100 -4.51 15.87 9.25
N ILE A 101 -3.36 15.21 9.13
CA ILE A 101 -3.13 13.86 9.65
C ILE A 101 -2.12 13.90 10.80
N THR A 102 -2.44 13.25 11.93
CA THR A 102 -1.60 13.33 13.13
C THR A 102 -1.75 12.08 14.00
N ASN A 103 -0.76 11.85 14.88
CA ASN A 103 -0.85 10.85 15.95
C ASN A 103 -1.16 11.48 17.32
N ILE A 104 -1.50 12.77 17.38
CA ILE A 104 -1.94 13.44 18.60
C ILE A 104 -3.39 13.06 18.89
N SER A 105 -3.67 12.49 20.06
CA SER A 105 -5.01 12.00 20.43
C SER A 105 -6.05 13.11 20.60
N ASN A 106 -5.64 14.36 20.89
CA ASN A 106 -6.53 15.51 20.96
C ASN A 106 -5.92 16.68 20.16
N PRO A 107 -5.98 16.62 18.82
CA PRO A 107 -5.28 17.54 17.94
C PRO A 107 -5.82 18.98 18.01
N LEU A 108 -7.07 19.17 18.47
CA LEU A 108 -7.71 20.48 18.61
C LEU A 108 -7.61 21.06 20.01
N SER A 109 -6.94 20.38 20.94
CA SER A 109 -6.94 20.75 22.38
C SER A 109 -8.37 21.00 22.88
N SER A 110 -9.28 20.11 22.47
CA SER A 110 -10.69 20.18 22.86
C SER A 110 -10.86 19.90 24.35
N LYS A 111 -11.85 20.53 24.98
CA LYS A 111 -12.19 20.24 26.38
C LYS A 111 -12.68 18.82 26.57
N GLU A 112 -13.35 18.29 25.56
CA GLU A 112 -13.81 16.91 25.50
C GLU A 112 -12.78 16.03 24.75
N ALA A 113 -11.62 15.79 25.36
CA ALA A 113 -10.56 14.98 24.76
C ALA A 113 -11.02 13.57 24.36
N SER A 114 -12.02 13.02 25.05
CA SER A 114 -12.64 11.72 24.75
C SER A 114 -13.44 11.69 23.44
N ALA A 115 -13.73 12.85 22.85
CA ALA A 115 -14.41 12.93 21.55
C ALA A 115 -13.54 12.43 20.40
N PHE A 116 -12.22 12.39 20.58
CA PHE A 116 -11.29 11.95 19.54
C PHE A 116 -10.79 10.53 19.80
N GLN A 117 -10.79 9.72 18.74
CA GLN A 117 -10.34 8.33 18.75
C GLN A 117 -9.23 8.12 17.71
N TYR A 118 -8.34 7.16 17.98
CA TYR A 118 -7.37 6.73 16.97
C TYR A 118 -8.05 5.94 15.84
N GLU A 119 -7.40 5.92 14.70
CA GLU A 119 -7.87 5.29 13.46
C GLU A 119 -9.23 5.83 13.02
N HIS A 120 -9.45 7.12 13.24
CA HIS A 120 -10.69 7.78 12.87
C HIS A 120 -10.45 9.02 11.99
N ILE A 121 -11.42 9.27 11.13
CA ILE A 121 -11.48 10.41 10.22
C ILE A 121 -12.63 11.31 10.65
N TYR A 122 -12.32 12.55 10.93
CA TYR A 122 -13.29 13.57 11.30
C TYR A 122 -13.45 14.55 10.15
N ASP A 123 -14.62 14.58 9.55
CA ASP A 123 -15.00 15.66 8.66
C ASP A 123 -15.22 16.95 9.50
N PHE A 124 -14.89 18.10 8.94
CA PHE A 124 -15.08 19.38 9.64
C PHE A 124 -16.50 19.54 10.20
N SER A 125 -17.53 19.14 9.46
CA SER A 125 -18.94 19.23 9.87
C SER A 125 -19.31 18.35 11.07
N THR A 126 -18.51 17.31 11.36
CA THR A 126 -18.76 16.39 12.49
C THR A 126 -18.11 16.84 13.80
N LEU A 127 -17.25 17.85 13.73
CA LEU A 127 -16.59 18.44 14.91
C LEU A 127 -17.60 19.23 15.77
N SER A 128 -17.30 19.36 17.06
CA SER A 128 -18.07 20.25 17.93
C SER A 128 -18.07 21.70 17.43
N VAL A 129 -19.12 22.47 17.73
CA VAL A 129 -19.19 23.89 17.34
C VAL A 129 -18.00 24.67 17.89
N GLU A 130 -17.52 24.36 19.12
CA GLU A 130 -16.33 24.97 19.70
C GLU A 130 -15.08 24.70 18.86
N ASP A 131 -14.89 23.45 18.42
CA ASP A 131 -13.73 23.05 17.62
C ASP A 131 -13.78 23.60 16.19
N GLN A 132 -14.97 23.62 15.57
CA GLN A 132 -15.18 24.31 14.30
C GLN A 132 -14.80 25.79 14.37
N ASN A 133 -15.21 26.48 15.44
CA ASN A 133 -14.87 27.88 15.63
C ASN A 133 -13.37 28.10 15.87
N LYS A 134 -12.68 27.19 16.57
CA LYS A 134 -11.21 27.23 16.72
C LYS A 134 -10.50 27.17 15.38
N ILE A 135 -10.97 26.29 14.46
CA ILE A 135 -10.41 26.18 13.11
C ILE A 135 -10.71 27.45 12.30
N LYS A 136 -11.97 27.87 12.24
CA LYS A 136 -12.39 29.06 11.49
C LYS A 136 -11.65 30.33 11.93
N ALA A 137 -11.35 30.49 13.24
CA ALA A 137 -10.60 31.63 13.75
C ALA A 137 -9.15 31.69 13.24
N LYS A 138 -8.63 30.65 12.63
CA LYS A 138 -7.26 30.54 12.12
C LYS A 138 -7.16 30.59 10.59
N MET A 139 -8.29 30.48 9.91
CA MET A 139 -8.38 30.39 8.46
C MET A 139 -8.98 31.68 7.89
N SER A 140 -8.73 31.95 6.62
CA SER A 140 -9.44 33.01 5.91
C SER A 140 -10.92 32.65 5.77
N SER A 141 -11.74 33.67 5.54
CA SER A 141 -13.19 33.52 5.34
C SER A 141 -13.53 32.63 4.14
N ASP A 142 -12.61 32.51 3.19
CA ASP A 142 -12.79 31.82 1.92
C ASP A 142 -12.25 30.38 1.95
N PHE A 143 -11.74 29.94 3.11
CA PHE A 143 -11.25 28.56 3.23
C PHE A 143 -12.39 27.56 3.18
N PRO A 144 -12.33 26.55 2.28
CA PRO A 144 -13.39 25.57 2.07
C PRO A 144 -13.42 24.52 3.18
N THR A 145 -14.02 24.86 4.32
CA THR A 145 -14.07 23.99 5.49
C THR A 145 -14.74 22.64 5.22
N GLU A 146 -15.63 22.58 4.25
CA GLU A 146 -16.30 21.32 3.81
C GLU A 146 -15.34 20.31 3.20
N LYS A 147 -14.14 20.72 2.76
CA LYS A 147 -13.09 19.84 2.24
C LYS A 147 -12.12 19.38 3.33
N LEU A 148 -12.18 19.99 4.52
CA LEU A 148 -11.24 19.72 5.59
C LEU A 148 -11.60 18.44 6.34
N GLN A 149 -10.60 17.57 6.48
CA GLN A 149 -10.65 16.37 7.32
C GLN A 149 -9.49 16.35 8.32
N ILE A 150 -9.72 15.77 9.48
CA ILE A 150 -8.69 15.48 10.48
C ILE A 150 -8.60 13.97 10.64
N HIS A 151 -7.43 13.39 10.35
CA HIS A 151 -7.17 11.98 10.50
C HIS A 151 -6.28 11.76 11.73
N ILE A 152 -6.67 10.88 12.63
CA ILE A 152 -5.90 10.55 13.82
C ILE A 152 -5.43 9.11 13.71
N LEU A 153 -4.12 8.93 13.55
CA LEU A 153 -3.49 7.62 13.41
C LEU A 153 -2.77 7.21 14.69
N ASN A 154 -2.97 6.00 15.14
CA ASN A 154 -2.15 5.44 16.21
C ASN A 154 -0.79 4.99 15.64
N PHE A 155 0.22 5.83 15.81
CA PHE A 155 1.55 5.60 15.27
C PHE A 155 2.60 5.69 16.38
N PHE A 156 2.51 4.76 17.34
CA PHE A 156 3.42 4.67 18.47
C PHE A 156 4.00 3.28 18.62
N GLY A 157 5.09 3.16 19.36
CA GLY A 157 5.79 1.92 19.61
C GLY A 157 7.20 1.90 19.06
N ALA A 158 7.95 0.86 19.41
CA ALA A 158 9.34 0.66 18.99
C ALA A 158 9.36 -0.20 17.69
N GLY A 159 10.34 0.07 16.84
CA GLY A 159 10.58 -0.71 15.62
C GLY A 159 9.31 -0.79 14.73
N ASP A 160 8.97 -2.00 14.35
CA ASP A 160 7.84 -2.30 13.46
C ASP A 160 6.46 -2.12 14.10
N ASN A 161 6.36 -2.04 15.43
CA ASN A 161 5.07 -1.96 16.12
C ASN A 161 4.32 -0.66 15.81
N LYS A 162 5.04 0.43 15.50
CA LYS A 162 4.41 1.69 15.10
C LYS A 162 3.60 1.58 13.79
N PHE A 163 3.90 0.59 12.94
CA PHE A 163 3.17 0.31 11.71
C PHE A 163 2.02 -0.69 11.87
N ALA A 164 1.65 -1.07 13.09
CA ALA A 164 0.64 -2.11 13.32
C ALA A 164 -0.65 -1.86 12.52
N ASN A 165 -1.17 -0.63 12.58
CA ASN A 165 -2.42 -0.28 11.89
C ASN A 165 -2.25 -0.14 10.37
N VAL A 166 -1.09 0.34 9.92
CA VAL A 166 -0.75 0.34 8.48
C VAL A 166 -0.71 -1.09 7.94
N LYS A 167 -0.11 -2.03 8.70
CA LYS A 167 -0.10 -3.46 8.34
C LYS A 167 -1.50 -4.06 8.27
N VAL A 168 -2.40 -3.68 9.19
CA VAL A 168 -3.80 -4.13 9.16
C VAL A 168 -4.48 -3.68 7.87
N LYS A 169 -4.37 -2.41 7.49
CA LYS A 169 -4.92 -1.90 6.22
C LYS A 169 -4.34 -2.59 4.99
N ILE A 170 -3.04 -2.84 4.98
CA ILE A 170 -2.40 -3.61 3.90
C ILE A 170 -2.95 -5.05 3.86
N ALA A 171 -3.10 -5.69 5.02
CA ALA A 171 -3.64 -7.04 5.10
C ALA A 171 -5.11 -7.13 4.64
N GLU A 172 -5.92 -6.12 4.94
CA GLU A 172 -7.30 -5.98 4.44
C GLU A 172 -7.31 -5.85 2.92
N PHE A 173 -6.52 -4.93 2.37
CA PHE A 173 -6.38 -4.77 0.92
C PHE A 173 -5.95 -6.07 0.23
N LEU A 174 -4.94 -6.77 0.75
CA LEU A 174 -4.47 -8.03 0.18
C LEU A 174 -5.51 -9.16 0.30
N ARG A 175 -6.25 -9.20 1.42
CA ARG A 175 -7.35 -10.17 1.60
C ARG A 175 -8.44 -9.96 0.57
N ASP A 176 -8.83 -8.70 0.34
CA ASP A 176 -9.87 -8.35 -0.62
C ASP A 176 -9.39 -8.57 -2.07
N ALA A 177 -8.13 -8.25 -2.36
CA ALA A 177 -7.58 -8.34 -3.70
C ALA A 177 -7.25 -9.78 -4.11
N ILE A 178 -6.64 -10.58 -3.23
CA ILE A 178 -6.06 -11.89 -3.58
C ILE A 178 -6.37 -13.01 -2.59
N GLY A 179 -7.12 -12.74 -1.53
CA GLY A 179 -7.46 -13.69 -0.48
C GLY A 179 -6.32 -14.05 0.49
N ASP A 180 -5.14 -13.43 0.36
CA ASP A 180 -3.95 -13.78 1.14
C ASP A 180 -3.28 -12.56 1.79
N PRO A 181 -3.49 -12.35 3.10
CA PRO A 181 -2.89 -11.23 3.84
C PRO A 181 -1.43 -11.48 4.25
N SER A 182 -0.85 -12.65 4.03
CA SER A 182 0.49 -13.03 4.53
C SER A 182 1.61 -12.14 4.00
N TYR A 183 1.43 -11.54 2.83
CA TYR A 183 2.40 -10.63 2.20
C TYR A 183 2.42 -9.22 2.81
N SER A 184 1.59 -8.90 3.79
CA SER A 184 1.42 -7.53 4.30
C SER A 184 2.72 -6.89 4.82
N LYS A 185 3.60 -7.67 5.49
CA LYS A 185 4.89 -7.14 5.94
C LYS A 185 5.82 -6.83 4.77
N ARG A 186 5.98 -7.75 3.82
CA ARG A 186 6.86 -7.56 2.65
C ARG A 186 6.39 -6.37 1.80
N LEU A 187 5.08 -6.20 1.67
CA LEU A 187 4.51 -5.09 0.93
C LEU A 187 4.71 -3.76 1.66
N LEU A 188 4.55 -3.74 2.98
CA LEU A 188 4.88 -2.58 3.79
C LEU A 188 6.35 -2.18 3.60
N ASP A 189 7.28 -3.12 3.72
CA ASP A 189 8.72 -2.85 3.58
C ASP A 189 9.03 -2.26 2.19
N SER A 190 8.45 -2.82 1.13
CA SER A 190 8.65 -2.32 -0.25
C SER A 190 8.05 -0.93 -0.49
N TRP A 191 6.84 -0.67 -0.01
CA TRP A 191 6.24 0.67 -0.11
C TRP A 191 6.94 1.68 0.78
N PHE A 192 7.36 1.26 1.98
CA PHE A 192 8.12 2.11 2.88
C PHE A 192 9.42 2.60 2.22
N GLU A 193 10.19 1.68 1.63
CA GLU A 193 11.41 2.03 0.90
C GLU A 193 11.11 2.98 -0.26
N THR A 194 10.11 2.66 -1.10
CA THR A 194 9.71 3.49 -2.24
C THR A 194 9.34 4.92 -1.83
N PHE A 195 8.54 5.06 -0.76
CA PHE A 195 8.09 6.38 -0.30
C PHE A 195 9.19 7.13 0.46
N MET A 196 10.04 6.43 1.21
CA MET A 196 11.20 7.08 1.87
C MET A 196 12.20 7.65 0.85
N VAL A 197 12.47 6.92 -0.22
CA VAL A 197 13.30 7.44 -1.33
C VAL A 197 12.63 8.67 -1.94
N ASN A 198 11.32 8.62 -2.17
CA ASN A 198 10.56 9.76 -2.70
C ASN A 198 10.59 10.99 -1.76
N CYS A 199 10.50 10.77 -0.42
CA CYS A 199 10.65 11.85 0.56
C CYS A 199 12.06 12.46 0.58
N SER A 200 13.08 11.63 0.49
CA SER A 200 14.48 12.05 0.64
C SER A 200 15.05 12.67 -0.65
N ASP A 201 14.43 12.43 -1.77
CA ASP A 201 14.88 12.94 -3.05
C ASP A 201 14.67 14.47 -3.12
N LYS A 202 15.77 15.21 -3.05
CA LYS A 202 15.79 16.68 -3.20
C LYS A 202 16.21 16.99 -4.63
N PRO A 203 15.28 17.23 -5.54
CA PRO A 203 15.66 17.64 -6.87
C PRO A 203 16.33 19.02 -6.80
N SER A 204 17.51 19.14 -7.38
CA SER A 204 18.05 20.41 -7.80
C SER A 204 17.04 21.03 -8.77
N GLU A 205 16.20 21.94 -8.28
CA GLU A 205 15.31 22.85 -9.03
C GLU A 205 14.18 22.26 -9.90
N GLN A 206 14.07 20.96 -10.14
CA GLN A 206 13.07 20.43 -11.06
C GLN A 206 12.32 19.21 -10.51
N LYS A 207 11.02 19.34 -10.43
CA LYS A 207 9.95 18.32 -10.30
C LYS A 207 10.30 17.09 -9.45
N LYS A 208 9.88 17.09 -8.20
CA LYS A 208 9.85 15.85 -7.40
C LYS A 208 9.24 14.71 -8.19
N LEU A 209 9.80 13.53 -7.99
CA LEU A 209 9.34 12.30 -8.62
C LEU A 209 7.86 12.07 -8.27
N ILE A 210 7.01 12.09 -9.28
CA ILE A 210 5.62 11.70 -9.16
C ILE A 210 5.57 10.18 -9.35
N LEU A 211 5.12 9.47 -8.33
CA LEU A 211 4.91 8.05 -8.38
C LEU A 211 3.54 7.76 -9.02
N SER A 212 3.54 7.17 -10.20
CA SER A 212 2.30 6.72 -10.84
C SER A 212 1.71 5.55 -10.06
N LYS A 213 0.40 5.35 -10.19
CA LYS A 213 -0.31 4.20 -9.63
C LYS A 213 0.34 2.86 -10.02
N ASN A 214 0.75 2.73 -11.29
CA ASN A 214 1.43 1.52 -11.77
C ASN A 214 2.74 1.26 -11.02
N GLN A 215 3.55 2.29 -10.78
CA GLN A 215 4.80 2.16 -10.02
C GLN A 215 4.54 1.75 -8.56
N ILE A 216 3.52 2.34 -7.93
CA ILE A 216 3.15 2.01 -6.54
C ILE A 216 2.58 0.59 -6.45
N MET A 217 1.81 0.14 -7.44
CA MET A 217 1.18 -1.18 -7.41
C MET A 217 2.10 -2.30 -7.93
N LEU A 218 3.20 -1.98 -8.60
CA LEU A 218 4.16 -2.96 -9.10
C LEU A 218 4.67 -3.92 -8.02
N PRO A 219 5.07 -3.49 -6.81
CA PRO A 219 5.46 -4.38 -5.73
C PRO A 219 4.41 -5.42 -5.36
N VAL A 220 3.11 -5.05 -5.39
CA VAL A 220 2.01 -5.99 -5.13
C VAL A 220 2.00 -7.10 -6.16
N ILE A 221 2.16 -6.75 -7.44
CA ILE A 221 2.21 -7.71 -8.55
C ILE A 221 3.43 -8.62 -8.40
N VAL A 222 4.61 -8.05 -8.12
CA VAL A 222 5.86 -8.80 -7.97
C VAL A 222 5.77 -9.80 -6.82
N LEU A 223 5.28 -9.38 -5.64
CA LEU A 223 5.12 -10.27 -4.48
C LEU A 223 4.21 -11.47 -4.74
N VAL A 224 3.20 -11.30 -5.57
CA VAL A 224 2.24 -12.36 -5.90
C VAL A 224 2.77 -13.31 -6.98
N ILE A 225 3.72 -12.83 -7.80
CA ILE A 225 4.34 -13.65 -8.85
C ILE A 225 5.45 -14.55 -8.27
N ASP A 226 6.10 -14.13 -7.19
CA ASP A 226 7.36 -14.71 -6.68
C ASP A 226 7.26 -16.14 -6.11
N PRO A 227 6.23 -16.58 -5.37
CA PRO A 227 6.19 -17.96 -4.92
C PRO A 227 5.71 -18.90 -6.01
N PRO A 228 6.30 -20.11 -6.14
CA PRO A 228 5.67 -21.21 -6.83
C PRO A 228 4.31 -21.51 -6.21
N SER A 229 3.45 -22.23 -6.93
CA SER A 229 2.15 -22.67 -6.42
C SER A 229 2.32 -23.32 -5.05
N ASP A 230 1.38 -23.07 -4.13
CA ASP A 230 1.36 -23.69 -2.81
C ASP A 230 1.39 -25.22 -2.96
N GLU A 231 2.18 -25.90 -2.13
CA GLU A 231 2.25 -27.36 -2.05
C GLU A 231 0.87 -27.99 -1.92
N ASN A 232 -0.02 -27.40 -1.11
CA ASN A 232 -1.40 -27.88 -0.96
C ASN A 232 -2.21 -27.80 -2.27
N ASP A 233 -1.97 -26.78 -3.10
CA ASP A 233 -2.58 -26.65 -4.41
C ASP A 233 -1.98 -27.67 -5.38
N PHE A 234 -0.67 -27.93 -5.31
CA PHE A 234 0.02 -28.91 -6.12
C PHE A 234 -0.46 -30.33 -5.83
N LYS A 235 -0.60 -30.72 -4.57
CA LYS A 235 -1.14 -32.01 -4.13
C LYS A 235 -2.56 -32.31 -4.66
N LYS A 236 -3.33 -31.28 -5.02
CA LYS A 236 -4.64 -31.45 -5.67
C LYS A 236 -4.54 -31.90 -7.13
N VAL A 237 -3.39 -31.76 -7.79
CA VAL A 237 -3.20 -32.06 -9.22
C VAL A 237 -2.18 -33.14 -9.49
N CYS A 238 -1.29 -33.46 -8.55
CA CYS A 238 -0.21 -34.39 -8.70
C CYS A 238 0.06 -35.15 -7.40
N ASP A 239 0.30 -36.46 -7.51
CA ASP A 239 0.63 -37.34 -6.37
C ASP A 239 2.16 -37.46 -6.16
N TYR A 240 2.94 -36.48 -6.61
CA TYR A 240 4.37 -36.47 -6.42
C TYR A 240 4.72 -36.09 -4.98
N ASP A 241 5.41 -36.97 -4.26
CA ASP A 241 5.60 -36.85 -2.80
C ASP A 241 6.62 -35.80 -2.40
N ASP A 242 7.60 -35.47 -3.24
CA ASP A 242 8.69 -34.57 -2.93
C ASP A 242 8.56 -33.22 -3.68
N TYR A 243 7.59 -32.43 -3.25
CA TYR A 243 7.34 -31.09 -3.81
C TYR A 243 8.54 -30.15 -3.68
N GLU A 244 9.23 -30.18 -2.53
CA GLU A 244 10.36 -29.27 -2.26
C GLU A 244 11.55 -29.61 -3.18
N GLU A 245 11.88 -30.89 -3.34
CA GLU A 245 12.91 -31.34 -4.29
C GLU A 245 12.58 -30.93 -5.71
N LEU A 246 11.33 -31.14 -6.14
CA LEU A 246 10.85 -30.77 -7.47
C LEU A 246 11.01 -29.27 -7.74
N VAL A 247 10.58 -28.44 -6.78
CA VAL A 247 10.70 -26.98 -6.89
C VAL A 247 12.17 -26.58 -6.92
N GLN A 248 13.01 -27.14 -6.06
CA GLN A 248 14.43 -26.80 -6.01
C GLN A 248 15.16 -27.18 -7.31
N GLU A 249 14.90 -28.36 -7.84
CA GLU A 249 15.55 -28.88 -9.05
C GLU A 249 15.10 -28.13 -10.33
N TYR A 250 13.79 -27.82 -10.44
CA TYR A 250 13.21 -27.30 -11.69
C TYR A 250 12.75 -25.84 -11.63
N ARG A 251 12.96 -25.15 -10.52
CA ARG A 251 12.54 -23.75 -10.34
C ARG A 251 12.97 -22.84 -11.50
N ALA A 252 14.23 -22.92 -11.91
CA ALA A 252 14.76 -22.09 -12.99
C ALA A 252 14.05 -22.32 -14.34
N ILE A 253 13.64 -23.57 -14.62
CA ILE A 253 12.91 -23.92 -15.84
C ILE A 253 11.48 -23.40 -15.76
N ILE A 254 10.82 -23.59 -14.61
CA ILE A 254 9.45 -23.15 -14.37
C ILE A 254 9.38 -21.62 -14.47
N ASP A 255 10.26 -20.90 -13.77
CA ASP A 255 10.27 -19.44 -13.79
C ASP A 255 10.56 -18.89 -15.19
N ARG A 256 11.52 -19.45 -15.92
CA ARG A 256 11.81 -19.07 -17.31
C ARG A 256 10.57 -19.21 -18.21
N ARG A 257 9.86 -20.34 -18.10
CA ARG A 257 8.67 -20.62 -18.92
C ARG A 257 7.47 -19.76 -18.52
N VAL A 258 7.28 -19.52 -17.23
CA VAL A 258 6.18 -18.65 -16.75
C VAL A 258 6.45 -17.18 -17.09
N CYS A 259 7.71 -16.74 -17.10
CA CYS A 259 8.11 -15.40 -17.53
C CYS A 259 8.10 -15.22 -19.06
N ASP A 260 8.08 -16.30 -19.83
CA ASP A 260 7.87 -16.23 -21.28
C ASP A 260 6.42 -15.84 -21.57
N TYR A 261 6.25 -14.64 -22.11
CA TYR A 261 4.92 -14.06 -22.39
C TYR A 261 4.11 -14.93 -23.36
N GLN A 262 4.74 -15.43 -24.43
CA GLN A 262 4.04 -16.22 -25.43
C GLN A 262 3.60 -17.57 -24.86
N TYR A 263 4.46 -18.20 -24.07
CA TYR A 263 4.17 -19.48 -23.43
C TYR A 263 3.05 -19.35 -22.38
N SER A 264 3.14 -18.35 -21.52
CA SER A 264 2.10 -18.07 -20.52
C SER A 264 0.78 -17.64 -21.15
N ALA A 265 0.83 -16.87 -22.24
CA ALA A 265 -0.36 -16.50 -23.00
C ALA A 265 -1.04 -17.70 -23.65
N LYS A 266 -0.26 -18.66 -24.20
CA LYS A 266 -0.77 -19.93 -24.73
C LYS A 266 -1.50 -20.71 -23.64
N ILE A 267 -0.82 -21.01 -22.51
CA ILE A 267 -1.42 -21.74 -21.37
C ILE A 267 -2.74 -21.09 -20.94
N THR A 268 -2.74 -19.79 -20.83
CA THR A 268 -3.93 -19.08 -20.34
C THR A 268 -5.03 -19.03 -21.39
N GLY A 269 -4.67 -18.89 -22.66
CA GLY A 269 -5.62 -18.97 -23.79
C GLY A 269 -6.32 -20.31 -23.81
N ASP A 270 -5.55 -21.39 -23.75
CA ASP A 270 -6.06 -22.77 -23.72
C ASP A 270 -6.96 -23.00 -22.48
N PHE A 271 -6.53 -22.54 -21.31
CA PHE A 271 -7.32 -22.62 -20.08
C PHE A 271 -8.66 -21.89 -20.18
N LEU A 272 -8.67 -20.67 -20.72
CA LEU A 272 -9.90 -19.87 -20.86
C LEU A 272 -10.83 -20.45 -21.94
N GLN A 273 -10.28 -20.95 -23.03
CA GLN A 273 -11.06 -21.52 -24.12
C GLN A 273 -11.80 -22.80 -23.70
N LYS A 274 -11.14 -23.64 -22.88
CA LYS A 274 -11.72 -24.91 -22.39
C LYS A 274 -12.62 -24.74 -21.17
N ARG A 275 -12.63 -23.56 -20.55
CA ARG A 275 -13.47 -23.27 -19.39
C ARG A 275 -14.94 -23.32 -19.75
N ASN A 276 -15.64 -24.39 -19.36
CA ASN A 276 -17.09 -24.48 -19.47
C ASN A 276 -17.73 -23.51 -18.48
N LEU A 277 -18.64 -22.66 -18.94
CA LEU A 277 -19.32 -21.63 -18.14
C LEU A 277 -20.17 -22.18 -16.98
N SER A 278 -20.37 -23.50 -16.93
CA SER A 278 -21.17 -24.21 -15.92
C SER A 278 -20.36 -24.88 -14.80
N ALA A 279 -19.02 -24.89 -14.85
CA ALA A 279 -18.22 -25.51 -13.80
C ALA A 279 -18.03 -24.55 -12.62
N GLU A 280 -18.16 -25.03 -11.38
CA GLU A 280 -17.81 -24.27 -10.17
C GLU A 280 -16.41 -23.70 -10.30
N GLN A 281 -16.30 -22.38 -10.24
CA GLN A 281 -15.08 -21.64 -10.61
C GLN A 281 -13.83 -22.04 -9.80
N ALA A 282 -14.01 -22.52 -8.56
CA ALA A 282 -12.90 -22.80 -7.65
C ALA A 282 -12.07 -24.05 -8.01
N ASN A 283 -12.69 -25.08 -8.54
CA ASN A 283 -12.05 -26.39 -8.81
C ASN A 283 -11.58 -26.56 -10.25
N TYR A 284 -12.09 -25.76 -11.18
CA TYR A 284 -11.81 -25.93 -12.60
C TYR A 284 -10.31 -25.85 -12.95
N LYS A 285 -9.52 -25.03 -12.24
CA LYS A 285 -8.06 -24.96 -12.49
C LYS A 285 -7.36 -26.30 -12.25
N TYR A 286 -7.78 -27.07 -11.24
CA TYR A 286 -7.17 -28.34 -10.91
C TYR A 286 -7.56 -29.43 -11.94
N GLU A 287 -8.82 -29.44 -12.37
CA GLU A 287 -9.29 -30.37 -13.39
C GLU A 287 -8.58 -30.13 -14.73
N TYR A 288 -8.46 -28.86 -15.13
CA TYR A 288 -7.72 -28.49 -16.32
C TYR A 288 -6.26 -28.99 -16.26
N VAL A 289 -5.56 -28.74 -15.16
CA VAL A 289 -4.17 -29.16 -15.00
C VAL A 289 -4.04 -30.69 -15.06
N LYS A 290 -4.97 -31.42 -14.44
CA LYS A 290 -4.99 -32.90 -14.47
C LYS A 290 -5.22 -33.48 -15.87
N SER A 291 -6.09 -32.88 -16.67
CA SER A 291 -6.48 -33.39 -17.96
C SER A 291 -5.55 -32.94 -19.10
N GLU A 292 -5.02 -31.73 -19.04
CA GLU A 292 -4.41 -31.06 -20.18
C GLU A 292 -2.87 -31.02 -20.17
N TRP A 293 -2.21 -31.49 -19.12
CA TRP A 293 -0.75 -31.41 -19.01
C TRP A 293 -0.02 -32.09 -20.18
N LYS A 294 -0.56 -33.17 -20.74
CA LYS A 294 0.05 -33.95 -21.83
C LYS A 294 0.29 -33.13 -23.11
N GLN A 295 -0.53 -32.15 -23.41
CA GLN A 295 -0.35 -31.29 -24.58
C GLN A 295 0.91 -30.42 -24.54
N TYR A 296 1.51 -30.27 -23.35
CA TYR A 296 2.76 -29.54 -23.13
C TYR A 296 3.98 -30.44 -22.97
N GLU A 297 3.81 -31.77 -23.02
CA GLU A 297 4.87 -32.74 -22.76
C GLU A 297 6.07 -32.60 -23.70
N GLN A 298 5.83 -32.25 -24.95
CA GLN A 298 6.88 -32.06 -25.96
C GLN A 298 7.92 -31.00 -25.57
N ASP A 299 7.52 -30.01 -24.82
CA ASP A 299 8.40 -28.93 -24.40
C ASP A 299 9.35 -29.32 -23.24
N PHE A 300 9.19 -30.55 -22.69
CA PHE A 300 9.88 -31.05 -21.50
C PHE A 300 10.55 -32.41 -21.67
N PHE A 301 10.75 -32.91 -22.90
CA PHE A 301 11.43 -34.19 -23.16
C PHE A 301 12.87 -34.26 -22.68
N THR A 302 13.48 -33.13 -22.32
CA THR A 302 14.80 -33.12 -21.66
C THR A 302 14.77 -33.71 -20.25
N ILE A 303 13.61 -33.86 -19.65
CA ILE A 303 13.41 -34.54 -18.36
C ILE A 303 13.11 -35.99 -18.67
N SER A 304 14.09 -36.89 -18.41
CA SER A 304 14.02 -38.30 -18.78
C SER A 304 13.04 -39.11 -17.93
N ASP A 305 12.80 -38.70 -16.69
CA ASP A 305 11.85 -39.35 -15.78
C ASP A 305 10.43 -38.88 -16.10
N ASP A 306 9.57 -39.82 -16.54
CA ASP A 306 8.19 -39.51 -16.93
C ASP A 306 7.35 -38.96 -15.79
N HIS A 307 7.57 -39.43 -14.55
CA HIS A 307 6.84 -38.99 -13.37
C HIS A 307 7.25 -37.56 -12.95
N LYS A 308 8.57 -37.28 -12.94
CA LYS A 308 9.09 -35.91 -12.70
C LYS A 308 8.65 -34.97 -13.82
N ARG A 309 8.66 -35.41 -15.10
CA ARG A 309 8.21 -34.60 -16.23
C ARG A 309 6.73 -34.20 -16.08
N GLU A 310 5.85 -35.16 -15.77
CA GLU A 310 4.44 -34.86 -15.47
C GLU A 310 4.30 -33.85 -14.33
N ALA A 311 5.00 -34.08 -13.22
CA ALA A 311 4.96 -33.23 -12.05
C ALA A 311 5.41 -31.78 -12.35
N VAL A 312 6.52 -31.63 -13.11
CA VAL A 312 7.04 -30.32 -13.54
C VAL A 312 6.02 -29.56 -14.41
N ILE A 313 5.41 -30.27 -15.39
CA ILE A 313 4.42 -29.67 -16.29
C ILE A 313 3.17 -29.22 -15.49
N LYS A 314 2.66 -30.08 -14.63
CA LYS A 314 1.51 -29.75 -13.77
C LYS A 314 1.79 -28.56 -12.86
N LEU A 315 2.97 -28.51 -12.26
CA LEU A 315 3.39 -27.37 -11.42
C LEU A 315 3.50 -26.07 -12.25
N LEU A 316 4.07 -26.16 -13.45
CA LEU A 316 4.15 -25.03 -14.37
C LEU A 316 2.77 -24.49 -14.75
N LEU A 317 1.85 -25.36 -15.17
CA LEU A 317 0.49 -24.98 -15.56
C LEU A 317 -0.26 -24.32 -14.38
N LEU A 318 -0.20 -24.96 -13.22
CA LEU A 318 -0.81 -24.45 -12.01
C LEU A 318 -0.26 -23.05 -11.64
N THR A 319 1.05 -22.89 -11.73
CA THR A 319 1.74 -21.62 -11.45
C THR A 319 1.31 -20.53 -12.45
N ALA A 320 1.32 -20.82 -13.74
CA ALA A 320 0.95 -19.86 -14.79
C ALA A 320 -0.51 -19.39 -14.65
N ILE A 321 -1.45 -20.32 -14.42
CA ILE A 321 -2.87 -20.03 -14.26
C ILE A 321 -3.11 -19.23 -12.97
N THR A 322 -2.48 -19.62 -11.86
CA THR A 322 -2.66 -18.95 -10.55
C THR A 322 -2.09 -17.54 -10.57
N ARG A 323 -0.89 -17.34 -11.11
CA ARG A 323 -0.25 -16.01 -11.24
C ARG A 323 -1.14 -15.05 -12.03
N ARG A 324 -1.65 -15.48 -13.16
CA ARG A 324 -2.53 -14.64 -13.98
C ARG A 324 -3.83 -14.27 -13.25
N THR A 325 -4.45 -15.23 -12.59
CA THR A 325 -5.69 -14.97 -11.83
C THR A 325 -5.45 -13.93 -10.75
N LYS A 326 -4.37 -14.07 -9.97
CA LYS A 326 -4.00 -13.11 -8.93
C LYS A 326 -3.67 -11.72 -9.49
N ILE A 327 -2.92 -11.64 -10.61
CA ILE A 327 -2.63 -10.36 -11.28
C ILE A 327 -3.95 -9.68 -11.71
N LYS A 328 -4.89 -10.43 -12.28
CA LYS A 328 -6.20 -9.89 -12.67
C LYS A 328 -6.96 -9.36 -11.45
N GLN A 329 -7.00 -10.11 -10.37
CA GLN A 329 -7.64 -9.70 -9.12
C GLN A 329 -7.04 -8.41 -8.56
N ILE A 330 -5.70 -8.27 -8.54
CA ILE A 330 -5.01 -7.05 -8.11
C ILE A 330 -5.40 -5.87 -9.01
N LYS A 331 -5.41 -6.07 -10.34
CA LYS A 331 -5.82 -5.02 -11.28
C LYS A 331 -7.24 -4.56 -11.02
N GLU A 332 -8.17 -5.47 -10.79
CA GLU A 332 -9.56 -5.15 -10.48
C GLU A 332 -9.69 -4.45 -9.12
N ALA A 333 -9.00 -4.93 -8.08
CA ALA A 333 -9.03 -4.34 -6.75
C ALA A 333 -8.46 -2.91 -6.72
N ALA A 334 -7.44 -2.65 -7.52
CA ALA A 334 -6.79 -1.34 -7.63
C ALA A 334 -7.33 -0.49 -8.79
N ASN A 335 -8.19 -1.02 -9.66
CA ASN A 335 -8.65 -0.35 -10.87
C ASN A 335 -7.47 0.10 -11.78
N LEU A 336 -6.64 -0.89 -12.20
CA LEU A 336 -5.46 -0.71 -13.07
C LEU A 336 -5.78 -1.05 -14.52
#